data_ab9e2ef8cb6b97ea5dc1f6dc4adc152e
#
_entry.id   ab9e2ef8cb6b97ea5dc1f6dc4adc152e
#
_cell.length_a   1.000
_cell.length_b   1.000
_cell.length_c   1.000
_cell.angle_alpha   90.00
_cell.angle_beta   90.00
_cell.angle_gamma   90.00
#
_symmetry.space_group_name_H-M   'P 1'
#
loop_
_entity.id
_entity.type
_entity.pdbx_description
1 polymer ?
#
loop_
_entity_poly.entity_id
_entity_poly.type
_entity_poly.pdbx_seq_one_letter_code
_entity_poly.pdbx_strand_id
1 'polypeptide(L)'
;FSPALAARPRWLVLNKIDLIDQETLQARREAIVAALGWQGPVYEVSAVAGTQTQALCGDLMTHLEQLMEHYQTDASALAQEQTVQEQMQHEARERIATLNRERAEARSNAQRGLQDGALDADEEADGDVDVEYRY
;
A
#
# COMPACT_ATOMS: atom_id res chain seq x y z
N PHE A 1 4.45 -6.32 3.36
CA PHE A 1 4.67 -6.48 1.92
C PHE A 1 6.08 -7.03 1.67
N SER A 2 7.14 -6.32 2.03
CA SER A 2 8.51 -6.78 1.98
C SER A 2 9.23 -6.36 3.28
N PRO A 3 9.73 -7.31 4.10
CA PRO A 3 10.52 -7.00 5.29
C PRO A 3 11.78 -6.21 4.98
N ALA A 4 12.48 -6.54 3.90
CA ALA A 4 13.66 -5.81 3.46
C ALA A 4 13.34 -4.36 3.07
N LEU A 5 12.21 -4.10 2.40
CA LEU A 5 11.74 -2.75 2.13
C LEU A 5 11.34 -2.01 3.42
N ALA A 6 10.70 -2.68 4.36
CA ALA A 6 10.29 -2.08 5.64
C ALA A 6 11.48 -1.65 6.51
N ALA A 7 12.63 -2.31 6.37
CA ALA A 7 13.86 -1.98 7.08
C ALA A 7 14.63 -0.79 6.47
N ARG A 8 14.24 -0.30 5.29
CA ARG A 8 14.90 0.85 4.64
C ARG A 8 14.69 2.15 5.42
N PRO A 9 15.63 3.10 5.34
CA PRO A 9 15.41 4.46 5.82
C PRO A 9 14.15 5.05 5.20
N ARG A 10 13.29 5.64 6.02
CA ARG A 10 11.99 6.16 5.60
C ARG A 10 11.82 7.59 6.07
N TRP A 11 11.14 8.39 5.28
CA TRP A 11 10.76 9.75 5.60
C TRP A 11 9.23 9.83 5.66
N LEU A 12 8.69 10.50 6.66
CA LEU A 12 7.25 10.71 6.80
C LEU A 12 6.89 12.05 6.18
N VAL A 13 5.99 12.02 5.20
CA VAL A 13 5.51 13.24 4.54
C VAL A 13 4.01 13.37 4.77
N LEU A 14 3.62 14.42 5.48
CA LEU A 14 2.23 14.80 5.71
C LEU A 14 1.85 15.84 4.66
N ASN A 15 1.08 15.40 3.65
CA ASN A 15 0.65 16.26 2.56
C ASN A 15 -0.73 16.85 2.81
N LYS A 16 -1.08 17.91 2.05
CA LYS A 16 -2.35 18.64 2.12
C LYS A 16 -2.55 19.44 3.40
N ILE A 17 -1.47 20.01 3.94
CA ILE A 17 -1.53 20.87 5.14
C ILE A 17 -2.35 22.14 4.91
N ASP A 18 -2.57 22.53 3.68
CA ASP A 18 -3.41 23.66 3.26
C ASP A 18 -4.91 23.47 3.57
N LEU A 19 -5.35 22.25 3.86
CA LEU A 19 -6.75 21.96 4.13
C LEU A 19 -7.14 22.05 5.61
N ILE A 20 -6.19 22.28 6.51
CA ILE A 20 -6.40 22.34 7.96
C ILE A 20 -5.64 23.52 8.57
N ASP A 21 -6.13 23.99 9.72
CA ASP A 21 -5.44 24.99 10.51
C ASP A 21 -4.20 24.43 11.23
N GLN A 22 -3.33 25.34 11.68
CA GLN A 22 -2.05 24.99 12.28
C GLN A 22 -2.18 24.20 13.59
N GLU A 23 -3.20 24.45 14.39
CA GLU A 23 -3.41 23.74 15.65
C GLU A 23 -3.84 22.29 15.39
N THR A 24 -4.77 22.11 14.47
CA THR A 24 -5.20 20.78 14.00
C THR A 24 -4.05 20.01 13.35
N LEU A 25 -3.20 20.68 12.56
CA LEU A 25 -2.04 20.07 11.92
C LEU A 25 -1.08 19.51 12.97
N GLN A 26 -0.74 20.32 13.99
CA GLN A 26 0.18 19.90 15.04
C GLN A 26 -0.37 18.70 15.83
N ALA A 27 -1.63 18.78 16.25
CA ALA A 27 -2.26 17.68 16.98
C ALA A 27 -2.29 16.35 16.16
N ARG A 28 -2.61 16.44 14.86
CA ARG A 28 -2.59 15.27 13.97
C ARG A 28 -1.19 14.73 13.75
N ARG A 29 -0.22 15.59 13.55
CA ARG A 29 1.19 15.21 13.41
C ARG A 29 1.66 14.41 14.63
N GLU A 30 1.43 14.92 15.84
CA GLU A 30 1.80 14.27 17.08
C GLU A 30 1.11 12.90 17.23
N ALA A 31 -0.19 12.83 16.93
CA ALA A 31 -0.94 11.58 16.97
C ALA A 31 -0.40 10.53 15.96
N ILE A 32 -0.07 10.94 14.73
CA ILE A 32 0.49 10.05 13.70
C ILE A 32 1.88 9.57 14.09
N VAL A 33 2.75 10.49 14.54
CA VAL A 33 4.12 10.17 14.97
C VAL A 33 4.08 9.18 16.14
N ALA A 34 3.21 9.39 17.13
CA ALA A 34 3.04 8.50 18.28
C ALA A 34 2.48 7.13 17.86
N ALA A 35 1.43 7.11 17.03
CA ALA A 35 0.80 5.87 16.58
C ALA A 35 1.76 4.99 15.75
N LEU A 36 2.65 5.60 14.96
CA LEU A 36 3.66 4.90 14.18
C LEU A 36 4.94 4.59 14.95
N GLY A 37 5.12 5.13 16.16
CA GLY A 37 6.41 5.11 16.86
C GLY A 37 7.52 5.72 16.01
N TRP A 38 7.21 6.79 15.26
CA TRP A 38 8.10 7.34 14.26
C TRP A 38 9.25 8.13 14.86
N GLN A 39 10.48 7.83 14.44
CA GLN A 39 11.70 8.52 14.91
C GLN A 39 12.52 9.15 13.78
N GLY A 40 12.06 9.01 12.54
CA GLY A 40 12.71 9.58 11.36
C GLY A 40 12.28 11.02 11.07
N PRO A 41 12.77 11.61 9.94
CA PRO A 41 12.34 12.92 9.47
C PRO A 41 10.84 12.98 9.21
N VAL A 42 10.23 14.14 9.52
CA VAL A 42 8.81 14.43 9.27
C VAL A 42 8.72 15.73 8.49
N TYR A 43 8.07 15.70 7.33
CA TYR A 43 7.82 16.87 6.49
C TYR A 43 6.33 17.16 6.40
N GLU A 44 5.97 18.40 6.58
CA GLU A 44 4.62 18.92 6.43
C GLU A 44 4.57 19.74 5.13
N VAL A 45 3.85 19.24 4.13
CA VAL A 45 3.87 19.86 2.79
C VAL A 45 2.47 20.13 2.25
N SER A 46 2.36 21.10 1.37
CA SER A 46 1.23 21.19 0.44
C SER A 46 1.78 21.15 -0.99
N ALA A 47 1.54 20.04 -1.66
CA ALA A 47 1.95 19.89 -3.06
C ALA A 47 1.24 20.88 -3.99
N VAL A 48 -0.01 21.23 -3.68
CA VAL A 48 -0.82 22.19 -4.46
C VAL A 48 -0.32 23.61 -4.25
N ALA A 49 -0.05 24.02 -3.01
CA ALA A 49 0.43 25.36 -2.69
C ALA A 49 1.96 25.51 -2.85
N GLY A 50 2.68 24.41 -3.07
CA GLY A 50 4.14 24.41 -3.10
C GLY A 50 4.81 24.62 -1.74
N THR A 51 4.02 24.58 -0.65
CA THR A 51 4.53 24.84 0.70
C THR A 51 5.46 23.72 1.12
N GLN A 52 6.68 24.07 1.53
CA GLN A 52 7.75 23.17 2.00
C GLN A 52 8.20 22.06 1.03
N THR A 53 7.66 21.98 -0.19
CA THR A 53 8.08 21.00 -1.19
C THR A 53 9.52 21.17 -1.62
N GLN A 54 9.99 22.43 -1.74
CA GLN A 54 11.37 22.72 -2.11
C GLN A 54 12.36 22.27 -1.01
N ALA A 55 12.02 22.47 0.27
CA ALA A 55 12.85 22.02 1.38
C ALA A 55 12.95 20.49 1.40
N LEU A 56 11.82 19.78 1.27
CA LEU A 56 11.79 18.30 1.16
C LEU A 56 12.67 17.82 -0.02
N CYS A 57 12.54 18.43 -1.20
CA CYS A 57 13.34 18.04 -2.36
C CYS A 57 14.84 18.32 -2.14
N GLY A 58 15.20 19.44 -1.51
CA GLY A 58 16.58 19.78 -1.21
C GLY A 58 17.23 18.80 -0.24
N ASP A 59 16.53 18.45 0.84
CA ASP A 59 17.02 17.48 1.81
C ASP A 59 17.11 16.07 1.21
N LEU A 60 16.16 15.69 0.36
CA LEU A 60 16.20 14.43 -0.36
C LEU A 60 17.39 14.36 -1.32
N MET A 61 17.66 15.42 -2.09
CA MET A 61 18.81 15.49 -2.99
C MET A 61 20.12 15.38 -2.20
N THR A 62 20.25 16.11 -1.11
CA THR A 62 21.43 16.05 -0.23
C THR A 62 21.64 14.62 0.32
N HIS A 63 20.57 13.95 0.74
CA HIS A 63 20.66 12.59 1.20
C HIS A 63 21.11 11.62 0.10
N LEU A 64 20.57 11.77 -1.11
CA LEU A 64 20.95 10.94 -2.27
C LEU A 64 22.41 11.17 -2.68
N GLU A 65 22.88 12.42 -2.67
CA GLU A 65 24.28 12.75 -2.97
C GLU A 65 25.24 12.10 -1.96
N GLN A 66 24.95 12.20 -0.67
CA GLN A 66 25.72 11.53 0.39
C GLN A 66 25.73 10.01 0.24
N LEU A 67 24.60 9.42 -0.12
CA LEU A 67 24.48 7.99 -0.35
C LEU A 67 25.30 7.55 -1.57
N MET A 68 25.25 8.30 -2.66
CA MET A 68 26.03 8.03 -3.86
C MET A 68 27.54 8.16 -3.60
N GLU A 69 27.97 9.19 -2.85
CA GLU A 69 29.36 9.34 -2.45
C GLU A 69 29.83 8.17 -1.59
N HIS A 70 29.00 7.72 -0.66
CA HIS A 70 29.29 6.55 0.17
C HIS A 70 29.48 5.29 -0.70
N TYR A 71 28.63 5.04 -1.68
CA TYR A 71 28.78 3.89 -2.58
C TYR A 71 29.95 3.99 -3.55
N GLN A 72 30.40 5.19 -3.88
CA GLN A 72 31.61 5.38 -4.69
C GLN A 72 32.91 5.13 -3.90
N THR A 73 32.87 5.40 -2.60
CA THR A 73 34.05 5.27 -1.72
C THR A 73 34.14 3.91 -1.04
N ASP A 74 33.01 3.21 -0.87
CA ASP A 74 32.94 1.89 -0.21
C ASP A 74 32.28 0.84 -1.11
N ALA A 75 33.12 0.03 -1.76
CA ALA A 75 32.65 -1.06 -2.61
C ALA A 75 31.87 -2.14 -1.84
N SER A 76 32.11 -2.30 -0.54
CA SER A 76 31.40 -3.27 0.28
C SER A 76 29.96 -2.78 0.57
N ALA A 77 29.79 -1.49 0.80
CA ALA A 77 28.46 -0.87 0.95
C ALA A 77 27.63 -0.99 -0.33
N LEU A 78 28.26 -0.80 -1.49
CA LEU A 78 27.58 -1.00 -2.78
C LEU A 78 27.14 -2.46 -2.98
N ALA A 79 28.01 -3.43 -2.66
CA ALA A 79 27.65 -4.85 -2.77
C ALA A 79 26.52 -5.26 -1.82
N GLN A 80 26.52 -4.73 -0.60
CA GLN A 80 25.43 -4.93 0.35
C GLN A 80 24.11 -4.35 -0.16
N GLU A 81 24.15 -3.14 -0.72
CA GLU A 81 22.97 -2.50 -1.31
C GLU A 81 22.38 -3.33 -2.45
N GLN A 82 23.22 -3.86 -3.35
CA GLN A 82 22.76 -4.73 -4.42
C GLN A 82 22.07 -5.99 -3.89
N THR A 83 22.65 -6.62 -2.85
CA THR A 83 22.05 -7.78 -2.20
C THR A 83 20.68 -7.46 -1.60
N VAL A 84 20.55 -6.33 -0.91
CA VAL A 84 19.27 -5.89 -0.35
C VAL A 84 18.24 -5.59 -1.43
N GLN A 85 18.64 -4.99 -2.56
CA GLN A 85 17.75 -4.74 -3.69
C GLN A 85 17.26 -6.05 -4.33
N GLU A 86 18.11 -7.03 -4.51
CA GLU A 86 17.75 -8.36 -5.01
C GLU A 86 16.76 -9.04 -4.08
N GLN A 87 17.02 -8.98 -2.77
CA GLN A 87 16.12 -9.53 -1.75
C GLN A 87 14.74 -8.84 -1.80
N MET A 88 14.68 -7.51 -1.85
CA MET A 88 13.42 -6.77 -1.97
C MET A 88 12.63 -7.17 -3.22
N GLN A 89 13.32 -7.34 -4.35
CA GLN A 89 12.67 -7.76 -5.59
C GLN A 89 12.11 -9.18 -5.49
N HIS A 90 12.86 -10.09 -4.87
CA HIS A 90 12.42 -11.47 -4.63
C HIS A 90 11.17 -11.51 -3.75
N GLU A 91 11.23 -10.88 -2.58
CA GLU A 91 10.10 -10.79 -1.64
C GLU A 91 8.85 -10.17 -2.29
N ALA A 92 9.04 -9.12 -3.11
CA ALA A 92 7.93 -8.48 -3.82
C ALA A 92 7.29 -9.43 -4.85
N ARG A 93 8.10 -10.17 -5.62
CA ARG A 93 7.60 -11.15 -6.60
C ARG A 93 6.84 -12.29 -5.91
N GLU A 94 7.37 -12.83 -4.82
CA GLU A 94 6.70 -13.88 -4.05
C GLU A 94 5.36 -13.39 -3.49
N ARG A 95 5.32 -12.17 -2.94
CA ARG A 95 4.09 -11.60 -2.41
C ARG A 95 3.04 -11.37 -3.49
N ILE A 96 3.44 -10.87 -4.67
CA ILE A 96 2.55 -10.70 -5.82
C ILE A 96 2.01 -12.06 -6.29
N ALA A 97 2.86 -13.07 -6.38
CA ALA A 97 2.45 -14.43 -6.76
C ALA A 97 1.43 -15.02 -5.78
N THR A 98 1.66 -14.84 -4.48
CA THR A 98 0.75 -15.27 -3.41
C THR A 98 -0.61 -14.56 -3.52
N LEU A 99 -0.62 -13.22 -3.65
CA LEU A 99 -1.85 -12.45 -3.80
C LEU A 99 -2.64 -12.81 -5.05
N ASN A 100 -1.95 -13.11 -6.15
CA ASN A 100 -2.62 -13.55 -7.38
C ASN A 100 -3.26 -14.94 -7.21
N ARG A 101 -2.61 -15.85 -6.48
CA ARG A 101 -3.16 -17.17 -6.15
C ARG A 101 -4.39 -17.03 -5.26
N GLU A 102 -4.29 -16.28 -4.17
CA GLU A 102 -5.41 -16.00 -3.26
C GLU A 102 -6.63 -15.40 -4.00
N ARG A 103 -6.39 -14.47 -4.92
CA ARG A 103 -7.44 -13.88 -5.76
C ARG A 103 -8.06 -14.88 -6.73
N ALA A 104 -7.26 -15.75 -7.33
CA ALA A 104 -7.75 -16.79 -8.24
C ALA A 104 -8.61 -17.81 -7.50
N GLU A 105 -8.18 -18.24 -6.33
CA GLU A 105 -8.92 -19.14 -5.44
C GLU A 105 -10.25 -18.52 -4.98
N ALA A 106 -10.22 -17.25 -4.55
CA ALA A 106 -11.43 -16.53 -4.16
C ALA A 106 -12.44 -16.41 -5.31
N ARG A 107 -11.99 -16.14 -6.54
CA ARG A 107 -12.85 -16.11 -7.73
C ARG A 107 -13.44 -17.49 -8.04
N SER A 108 -12.64 -18.55 -7.97
CA SER A 108 -13.08 -19.91 -8.22
C SER A 108 -14.15 -20.36 -7.18
N ASN A 109 -13.92 -20.02 -5.90
CA ASN A 109 -14.87 -20.33 -4.85
C ASN A 109 -16.18 -19.55 -4.99
N ALA A 110 -16.11 -18.28 -5.37
CA ALA A 110 -17.29 -17.47 -5.63
C ALA A 110 -18.12 -18.02 -6.81
N GLN A 111 -17.46 -18.50 -7.88
CA GLN A 111 -18.15 -19.12 -9.01
C GLN A 111 -18.82 -20.45 -8.64
N ARG A 112 -18.17 -21.29 -7.82
CA ARG A 112 -18.76 -22.54 -7.31
C ARG A 112 -19.98 -22.26 -6.44
N GLY A 113 -19.90 -21.32 -5.50
CA GLY A 113 -21.04 -20.94 -4.66
C GLY A 113 -22.26 -20.41 -5.43
N LEU A 114 -22.02 -19.74 -6.57
CA LEU A 114 -23.11 -19.32 -7.47
C LEU A 114 -23.73 -20.48 -8.25
N GLN A 115 -22.95 -21.49 -8.62
CA GLN A 115 -23.45 -22.69 -9.30
C GLN A 115 -24.24 -23.60 -8.36
N ASP A 116 -23.74 -23.80 -7.14
CA ASP A 116 -24.44 -24.60 -6.12
C ASP A 116 -25.78 -23.93 -5.70
N GLY A 117 -25.80 -22.62 -5.51
CA GLY A 117 -27.01 -21.87 -5.21
C GLY A 117 -28.05 -21.77 -6.36
N ALA A 118 -27.61 -21.99 -7.62
CA ALA A 118 -28.52 -22.07 -8.76
C ALA A 118 -29.18 -23.44 -8.91
N LEU A 119 -28.51 -24.50 -8.45
CA LEU A 119 -29.08 -25.88 -8.49
C LEU A 119 -30.18 -26.06 -7.42
N ASP A 120 -30.04 -25.42 -6.28
CA ASP A 120 -31.07 -25.45 -5.21
C ASP A 120 -32.32 -24.64 -5.57
N ALA A 121 -32.22 -23.66 -6.47
CA ALA A 121 -33.36 -22.82 -6.88
C ALA A 121 -34.25 -23.50 -7.94
N ASP A 122 -33.73 -24.46 -8.69
CA ASP A 122 -34.52 -25.19 -9.70
C ASP A 122 -35.35 -26.36 -9.12
N GLU A 123 -35.09 -26.83 -7.90
CA GLU A 123 -35.86 -27.90 -7.24
C GLU A 123 -37.16 -27.37 -6.56
N GLU A 124 -37.31 -26.06 -6.29
CA GLU A 124 -38.53 -25.51 -5.68
C GLU A 124 -39.57 -24.98 -6.70
N ALA A 125 -39.32 -25.06 -8.01
CA ALA A 125 -40.19 -24.47 -9.03
C ALA A 125 -41.21 -25.43 -9.67
N ASP A 126 -41.40 -26.66 -9.16
CA ASP A 126 -42.48 -27.54 -9.61
C ASP A 126 -43.73 -27.46 -8.68
N GLY A 127 -44.19 -26.25 -8.48
CA GLY A 127 -45.50 -25.93 -7.87
C GLY A 127 -46.52 -25.68 -8.97
N ASP A 128 -47.37 -26.68 -9.22
CA ASP A 128 -48.51 -26.69 -10.11
C ASP A 128 -49.36 -25.43 -9.96
N VAL A 129 -49.29 -24.50 -10.91
CA VAL A 129 -50.14 -23.32 -10.98
C VAL A 129 -51.36 -23.62 -11.83
N ASP A 130 -52.44 -24.02 -11.16
CA ASP A 130 -53.72 -24.24 -11.75
C ASP A 130 -54.36 -22.87 -12.14
N VAL A 131 -54.36 -22.56 -13.44
CA VAL A 131 -54.90 -21.30 -13.99
C VAL A 131 -56.36 -21.50 -14.39
N GLU A 132 -57.30 -21.17 -13.55
CA GLU A 132 -58.75 -21.13 -13.82
C GLU A 132 -59.11 -19.91 -14.72
N TYR A 133 -59.43 -20.12 -15.98
CA TYR A 133 -60.01 -19.12 -16.89
C TYR A 133 -61.52 -19.04 -16.65
N ARG A 134 -62.03 -17.90 -16.07
CA ARG A 134 -63.46 -17.56 -16.12
C ARG A 134 -63.75 -16.71 -17.34
N TYR A 135 -64.73 -17.21 -18.18
CA TYR A 135 -65.38 -16.46 -19.27
C TYR A 135 -66.44 -15.51 -18.72
#